data_b02865f87f25937cb5abb3b4c3dd3504
#
_entry.id   b02865f87f25937cb5abb3b4c3dd3504
#
_cell.length_a   1.000
_cell.length_b   1.000
_cell.length_c   1.000
_cell.angle_alpha   90.00
_cell.angle_beta   90.00
_cell.angle_gamma   90.00
#
_symmetry.space_group_name_H-M   'P 1'
#
loop_
_entity.id
_entity.type
_entity.pdbx_description
1 polymer ?
#
loop_
_entity_poly.entity_id
_entity_poly.type
_entity_poly.pdbx_seq_one_letter_code
_entity_poly.pdbx_strand_id
1 'polypeptide(L)'
;MKKKIAIYLAACALPTSVLAQQLWQEEGVEPGKLDLGEGVEYRVEMQGSLSKGKTPLWLNANKYGLSSLDERNGYLRAVVNRPLAADSARRWALGYCVDMVAPVNYTSHAIVQQAFVEARWLHGVLSVGAKEYPMELKNQTLSSGSQTLGINARPVPQVRLALPDYWTLPIFNGWVQLKGHIAYGMMTDDSWQHDFTNKEQKYADEVLYHSKAGYLKIGSEERFCPWSLELGLEMADLFGGKPYFRTETGEMIQKPSENGLRGFWHAFFPGGADPGENEYINKAGDIVGSWVMRFNYDFDSWKLGIYADHFFEDDSQLFFLDYNGYGEGPDEWQKKKYSRFFLYSFKDIMLGTELNFKYGKWLRNVVVEYLYTKYQSGPYNHDRTINIPDHLSGTDDYYNHGTFTGWQHWGQVIGNPLYRSPIYNDNGKIEIMNNRFIAYHLGFDGQPSERFGYRALVTYQKGWGTYSEPFTKKHHNVSFLFEGNYRFNHGWAMKGGYGMDFGSNQMLGHNAGFQLTVSKKGNLGKKKSSARQGVM
;
A
#
# COMPACT_ATOMS: atom_id res chain seq x y z
N MET A 1 -3.23 31.35 11.30
CA MET A 1 -3.78 29.98 11.28
C MET A 1 -2.85 28.91 11.84
N LYS A 2 -1.51 29.08 11.88
CA LYS A 2 -0.54 28.05 12.33
C LYS A 2 -0.54 27.72 13.85
N LYS A 3 -1.16 28.51 14.71
CA LYS A 3 -1.19 28.30 16.18
C LYS A 3 -2.40 27.50 16.71
N LYS A 4 -3.44 27.27 15.93
CA LYS A 4 -4.66 26.57 16.40
C LYS A 4 -4.63 25.06 16.21
N ILE A 5 -3.79 24.54 15.32
CA ILE A 5 -3.69 23.08 15.06
C ILE A 5 -2.97 22.35 16.20
N ALA A 6 -2.01 23.00 16.85
CA ALA A 6 -1.24 22.39 17.95
C ALA A 6 -2.08 22.15 19.23
N ILE A 7 -3.15 22.91 19.44
CA ILE A 7 -3.95 22.85 20.67
C ILE A 7 -4.97 21.70 20.62
N TYR A 8 -5.49 21.32 19.46
CA TYR A 8 -6.46 20.23 19.33
C TYR A 8 -5.83 18.83 19.36
N LEU A 9 -4.57 18.69 18.95
CA LEU A 9 -3.81 17.44 19.10
C LEU A 9 -3.43 17.13 20.56
N ALA A 10 -3.28 18.16 21.40
CA ALA A 10 -2.98 17.99 22.83
C ALA A 10 -4.21 17.59 23.66
N ALA A 11 -5.43 17.94 23.23
CA ALA A 11 -6.65 17.69 23.99
C ALA A 11 -7.15 16.24 23.90
N CYS A 12 -6.77 15.48 22.87
CA CYS A 12 -7.15 14.06 22.73
C CYS A 12 -6.26 13.09 23.50
N ALA A 13 -5.12 13.56 24.04
CA ALA A 13 -4.13 12.70 24.70
C ALA A 13 -4.29 12.60 26.24
N LEU A 14 -5.18 13.39 26.85
CA LEU A 14 -5.19 13.57 28.31
C LEU A 14 -6.07 12.63 29.17
N PRO A 15 -7.10 11.90 28.69
CA PRO A 15 -7.85 11.04 29.61
C PRO A 15 -7.33 9.61 29.77
N THR A 16 -6.38 9.17 28.93
CA THR A 16 -5.90 7.77 28.96
C THR A 16 -4.73 7.52 29.92
N SER A 17 -4.09 8.58 30.43
CA SER A 17 -2.86 8.45 31.22
C SER A 17 -3.09 7.93 32.65
N VAL A 18 -4.26 8.14 33.24
CA VAL A 18 -4.51 7.77 34.63
C VAL A 18 -4.93 6.30 34.77
N LEU A 19 -5.69 5.76 33.83
CA LEU A 19 -6.08 4.34 33.81
C LEU A 19 -4.93 3.41 33.37
N ALA A 20 -4.03 3.89 32.54
CA ALA A 20 -2.87 3.11 32.09
C ALA A 20 -1.79 2.97 33.17
N GLN A 21 -1.67 3.93 34.09
CA GLN A 21 -0.68 3.86 35.18
C GLN A 21 -0.97 2.79 36.24
N GLN A 22 -2.23 2.38 36.43
CA GLN A 22 -2.58 1.39 37.42
C GLN A 22 -2.48 -0.07 36.98
N LEU A 23 -2.36 -0.34 35.68
CA LEU A 23 -2.35 -1.72 35.13
C LEU A 23 -0.96 -2.31 34.88
N TRP A 24 0.13 -1.51 34.99
CA TRP A 24 1.46 -1.97 34.57
C TRP A 24 2.55 -1.56 35.57
N GLN A 25 2.63 -2.23 36.71
CA GLN A 25 3.84 -2.32 37.49
C GLN A 25 4.63 -3.56 37.08
N GLU A 26 5.32 -3.51 35.95
CA GLU A 26 6.48 -4.38 35.73
C GLU A 26 7.73 -3.65 36.20
N GLU A 27 8.51 -4.27 37.08
CA GLU A 27 9.83 -3.79 37.53
C GLU A 27 10.76 -3.65 36.33
N GLY A 28 10.84 -2.45 35.76
CA GLY A 28 11.72 -2.13 34.65
C GLY A 28 13.04 -1.57 35.13
N VAL A 29 14.13 -2.10 34.64
CA VAL A 29 15.47 -1.51 34.72
C VAL A 29 15.37 -0.04 34.31
N GLU A 30 15.86 0.87 35.18
CA GLU A 30 15.92 2.30 34.84
C GLU A 30 16.76 2.50 33.56
N PRO A 31 16.18 2.99 32.47
CA PRO A 31 16.93 3.18 31.24
C PRO A 31 17.91 4.33 31.41
N GLY A 32 19.18 4.08 31.13
CA GLY A 32 20.17 5.14 31.01
C GLY A 32 19.74 6.27 30.07
N LYS A 33 20.47 7.39 30.04
CA LYS A 33 20.18 8.55 29.19
C LYS A 33 20.00 8.12 27.72
N LEU A 34 18.96 8.62 27.05
CA LEU A 34 18.71 8.37 25.64
C LEU A 34 19.86 8.95 24.79
N ASP A 35 20.53 8.12 24.01
CA ASP A 35 21.57 8.52 23.07
C ASP A 35 21.08 8.39 21.63
N LEU A 36 20.82 9.50 20.97
CA LEU A 36 20.34 9.54 19.59
C LEU A 36 21.42 9.16 18.56
N GLY A 37 22.70 9.11 18.96
CA GLY A 37 23.80 8.62 18.12
C GLY A 37 24.02 7.12 18.20
N GLU A 38 23.40 6.44 19.19
CA GLU A 38 23.51 4.99 19.35
C GLU A 38 22.59 4.25 18.36
N GLY A 39 23.10 3.18 17.73
CA GLY A 39 22.33 2.34 16.82
C GLY A 39 22.04 2.96 15.46
N VAL A 40 22.75 4.03 15.09
CA VAL A 40 22.60 4.65 13.76
C VAL A 40 23.27 3.78 12.71
N GLU A 41 22.49 3.44 11.69
CA GLU A 41 22.89 2.64 10.54
C GLU A 41 23.01 3.53 9.30
N TYR A 42 23.92 3.14 8.38
CA TYR A 42 23.98 3.74 7.06
C TYR A 42 23.91 2.70 5.96
N ARG A 43 23.40 3.13 4.80
CA ARG A 43 23.45 2.38 3.55
C ARG A 43 23.74 3.33 2.39
N VAL A 44 24.71 2.94 1.57
CA VAL A 44 24.95 3.59 0.26
C VAL A 44 24.68 2.54 -0.80
N GLU A 45 24.00 2.94 -1.87
CA GLU A 45 23.58 2.04 -2.93
C GLU A 45 23.73 2.73 -4.28
N MET A 46 24.27 2.01 -5.25
CA MET A 46 24.33 2.42 -6.66
C MET A 46 23.61 1.37 -7.50
N GLN A 47 22.70 1.82 -8.35
CA GLN A 47 21.97 0.96 -9.28
C GLN A 47 22.11 1.49 -10.70
N GLY A 48 22.26 0.57 -11.65
CA GLY A 48 22.13 0.82 -13.08
C GLY A 48 21.18 -0.16 -13.72
N SER A 49 20.38 0.30 -14.68
CA SER A 49 19.41 -0.49 -15.44
C SER A 49 19.56 -0.22 -16.94
N LEU A 50 19.53 -1.28 -17.72
CA LEU A 50 19.57 -1.23 -19.20
C LEU A 50 18.45 -2.12 -19.73
N SER A 51 17.63 -1.57 -20.63
CA SER A 51 16.49 -2.27 -21.19
C SER A 51 16.42 -2.04 -22.71
N LYS A 52 15.80 -2.98 -23.40
CA LYS A 52 15.26 -2.83 -24.74
C LYS A 52 13.74 -2.64 -24.60
N GLY A 53 13.22 -1.53 -25.03
CA GLY A 53 11.89 -1.06 -24.68
C GLY A 53 11.84 -0.45 -23.27
N LYS A 54 10.70 -0.37 -22.66
CA LYS A 54 10.53 0.13 -21.26
C LYS A 54 11.19 -0.84 -20.28
N THR A 55 11.55 -0.36 -19.09
CA THR A 55 12.00 -1.25 -18.01
C THR A 55 10.90 -2.28 -17.69
N PRO A 56 11.19 -3.59 -17.73
CA PRO A 56 10.21 -4.64 -17.45
C PRO A 56 9.51 -4.51 -16.11
N LEU A 57 8.25 -4.97 -16.05
CA LEU A 57 7.37 -4.80 -14.89
C LEU A 57 8.06 -5.14 -13.56
N TRP A 58 8.61 -6.33 -13.43
CA TRP A 58 9.17 -6.79 -12.16
C TRP A 58 10.56 -6.21 -11.84
N LEU A 59 11.22 -5.56 -12.80
CA LEU A 59 12.38 -4.71 -12.52
C LEU A 59 11.97 -3.30 -12.06
N ASN A 60 10.72 -2.90 -12.30
CA ASN A 60 10.16 -1.59 -11.99
C ASN A 60 9.26 -1.61 -10.74
N ALA A 61 8.38 -2.60 -10.61
CA ALA A 61 7.31 -2.67 -9.63
C ALA A 61 7.76 -3.04 -8.20
N ASN A 62 6.93 -2.68 -7.22
CA ASN A 62 7.09 -3.01 -5.80
C ASN A 62 8.44 -2.57 -5.21
N LYS A 63 8.88 -1.36 -5.57
CA LYS A 63 10.13 -0.73 -5.12
C LYS A 63 9.90 0.63 -4.48
N TYR A 64 8.72 0.84 -3.90
CA TYR A 64 8.34 2.13 -3.32
C TYR A 64 8.54 3.31 -4.30
N GLY A 65 8.21 3.10 -5.57
CA GLY A 65 8.35 4.12 -6.61
C GLY A 65 9.79 4.49 -6.98
N LEU A 66 10.79 3.82 -6.41
CA LEU A 66 12.19 4.03 -6.77
C LEU A 66 12.53 3.23 -8.03
N SER A 67 12.01 3.69 -9.15
CA SER A 67 12.11 3.03 -10.45
C SER A 67 11.88 4.02 -11.59
N SER A 68 12.24 3.62 -12.80
CA SER A 68 12.03 4.39 -14.05
C SER A 68 11.71 3.45 -15.19
N LEU A 69 10.89 3.91 -16.14
CA LEU A 69 10.58 3.18 -17.37
C LEU A 69 11.59 3.41 -18.49
N ASP A 70 12.50 4.38 -18.33
CA ASP A 70 13.52 4.68 -19.34
C ASP A 70 14.44 3.48 -19.61
N GLU A 71 14.83 3.30 -20.87
CA GLU A 71 15.69 2.20 -21.31
C GLU A 71 17.04 2.17 -20.58
N ARG A 72 17.54 3.34 -20.19
CA ARG A 72 18.81 3.52 -19.46
C ARG A 72 18.55 4.39 -18.26
N ASN A 73 18.54 3.80 -17.11
CA ASN A 73 18.31 4.53 -15.87
C ASN A 73 19.23 4.05 -14.76
N GLY A 74 19.31 4.82 -13.68
CA GLY A 74 20.09 4.45 -12.52
C GLY A 74 20.02 5.48 -11.42
N TYR A 75 20.62 5.17 -10.29
CA TYR A 75 20.69 6.11 -9.16
C TYR A 75 21.88 5.84 -8.24
N LEU A 76 22.22 6.88 -7.47
CA LEU A 76 23.00 6.79 -6.26
C LEU A 76 22.07 7.12 -5.07
N ARG A 77 22.02 6.25 -4.06
CA ARG A 77 21.17 6.38 -2.86
C ARG A 77 22.04 6.38 -1.60
N ALA A 78 21.76 7.28 -0.66
CA ALA A 78 22.40 7.36 0.64
C ALA A 78 21.32 7.40 1.73
N VAL A 79 21.43 6.51 2.71
CA VAL A 79 20.50 6.35 3.82
C VAL A 79 21.24 6.45 5.13
N VAL A 80 20.67 7.24 6.05
CA VAL A 80 21.02 7.24 7.46
C VAL A 80 19.74 6.96 8.25
N ASN A 81 19.74 5.90 9.04
CA ASN A 81 18.56 5.43 9.75
C ASN A 81 18.91 5.07 11.20
N ARG A 82 18.11 5.53 12.14
CA ARG A 82 18.10 5.04 13.51
C ARG A 82 16.77 4.36 13.77
N PRO A 83 16.74 3.02 13.83
CA PRO A 83 15.50 2.29 14.05
C PRO A 83 15.03 2.39 15.50
N LEU A 84 13.73 2.28 15.75
CA LEU A 84 13.15 2.18 17.11
C LEU A 84 13.74 1.01 17.92
N ALA A 85 14.19 -0.04 17.24
CA ALA A 85 14.83 -1.20 17.85
C ALA A 85 16.14 -0.87 18.60
N ALA A 86 16.77 0.27 18.32
CA ALA A 86 17.92 0.76 19.10
C ALA A 86 17.58 0.97 20.59
N ASP A 87 16.30 1.23 20.89
CA ASP A 87 15.77 1.42 22.24
C ASP A 87 14.78 0.31 22.65
N SER A 88 14.97 -0.91 22.20
CA SER A 88 14.02 -2.02 22.42
C SER A 88 13.75 -2.31 23.91
N ALA A 89 14.74 -2.14 24.77
CA ALA A 89 14.63 -2.34 26.23
C ALA A 89 13.94 -1.19 26.97
N ARG A 90 13.54 -0.11 26.29
CA ARG A 90 12.95 1.07 26.92
C ARG A 90 11.46 1.16 26.62
N ARG A 91 10.69 1.79 27.52
CA ARG A 91 9.28 2.16 27.26
C ARG A 91 9.14 3.20 26.14
N TRP A 92 10.16 4.05 25.97
CA TRP A 92 10.27 5.07 24.94
C TRP A 92 11.33 4.69 23.94
N ALA A 93 11.07 4.96 22.68
CA ALA A 93 12.08 4.87 21.63
C ALA A 93 11.91 6.04 20.66
N LEU A 94 13.02 6.53 20.12
CA LEU A 94 13.02 7.52 19.06
C LEU A 94 13.73 6.95 17.84
N GLY A 95 13.09 7.03 16.69
CA GLY A 95 13.65 6.64 15.41
C GLY A 95 13.67 7.83 14.46
N TYR A 96 14.59 7.83 13.50
CA TYR A 96 14.62 8.79 12.41
C TYR A 96 15.30 8.19 11.18
N CYS A 97 14.96 8.72 10.02
CA CYS A 97 15.58 8.33 8.76
C CYS A 97 15.69 9.52 7.83
N VAL A 98 16.81 9.59 7.12
CA VAL A 98 16.99 10.43 5.94
C VAL A 98 17.54 9.54 4.82
N ASP A 99 16.84 9.49 3.70
CA ASP A 99 17.09 8.64 2.57
C ASP A 99 16.96 9.45 1.28
N MET A 100 18.11 9.79 0.71
CA MET A 100 18.23 10.66 -0.45
C MET A 100 18.73 9.88 -1.65
N VAL A 101 18.17 10.22 -2.81
CA VAL A 101 18.53 9.58 -4.09
C VAL A 101 18.88 10.65 -5.11
N ALA A 102 20.01 10.48 -5.77
CA ALA A 102 20.40 11.19 -6.98
C ALA A 102 20.14 10.27 -8.19
N PRO A 103 19.02 10.46 -8.89
CA PRO A 103 18.61 9.60 -9.99
C PRO A 103 19.15 10.10 -11.35
N VAL A 104 19.19 9.20 -12.32
CA VAL A 104 19.48 9.49 -13.74
C VAL A 104 18.37 8.87 -14.56
N ASN A 105 17.71 9.68 -15.39
CA ASN A 105 16.55 9.30 -16.21
C ASN A 105 15.37 8.78 -15.36
N TYR A 106 14.97 9.56 -14.38
CA TYR A 106 13.78 9.39 -13.55
C TYR A 106 12.84 10.59 -13.72
N THR A 107 11.65 10.49 -13.22
CA THR A 107 10.66 11.58 -13.20
C THR A 107 11.08 12.78 -12.37
N SER A 108 12.12 12.66 -11.55
CA SER A 108 12.62 13.72 -10.67
C SER A 108 14.13 13.81 -10.74
N HIS A 109 14.69 15.02 -10.61
CA HIS A 109 16.14 15.25 -10.57
C HIS A 109 16.78 14.91 -9.22
N ALA A 110 16.00 14.92 -8.16
CA ALA A 110 16.37 14.48 -6.82
C ALA A 110 15.17 13.86 -6.13
N ILE A 111 15.37 12.80 -5.35
CA ILE A 111 14.28 12.10 -4.67
C ILE A 111 14.61 12.04 -3.17
N VAL A 112 13.70 12.55 -2.35
CA VAL A 112 13.64 12.24 -0.93
C VAL A 112 12.79 10.98 -0.79
N GLN A 113 13.45 9.83 -0.73
CA GLN A 113 12.75 8.54 -0.68
C GLN A 113 12.09 8.32 0.68
N GLN A 114 12.81 8.67 1.75
CA GLN A 114 12.29 8.69 3.10
C GLN A 114 12.89 9.88 3.87
N ALA A 115 12.04 10.58 4.60
CA ALA A 115 12.45 11.56 5.60
C ALA A 115 11.40 11.55 6.70
N PHE A 116 11.72 10.95 7.85
CA PHE A 116 10.78 10.83 8.94
C PHE A 116 11.44 10.86 10.31
N VAL A 117 10.64 11.21 11.30
CA VAL A 117 10.91 10.99 12.73
C VAL A 117 9.77 10.16 13.29
N GLU A 118 10.09 9.25 14.22
CA GLU A 118 9.11 8.43 14.89
C GLU A 118 9.39 8.29 16.38
N ALA A 119 8.34 8.24 17.17
CA ALA A 119 8.40 8.04 18.60
C ALA A 119 7.51 6.86 18.99
N ARG A 120 8.07 5.89 19.69
CA ARG A 120 7.33 4.79 20.31
C ARG A 120 7.09 5.10 21.79
N TRP A 121 5.88 4.85 22.24
CA TRP A 121 5.52 4.78 23.62
C TRP A 121 4.73 3.50 23.88
N LEU A 122 5.31 2.58 24.66
CA LEU A 122 4.78 1.23 24.85
C LEU A 122 4.60 0.51 23.49
N HIS A 123 3.37 0.25 23.09
CA HIS A 123 3.00 -0.40 21.83
C HIS A 123 2.66 0.59 20.71
N GLY A 124 2.37 1.85 21.06
CA GLY A 124 1.98 2.89 20.10
C GLY A 124 3.19 3.58 19.49
N VAL A 125 3.11 3.88 18.19
CA VAL A 125 4.13 4.63 17.44
C VAL A 125 3.46 5.80 16.72
N LEU A 126 3.99 7.00 16.95
CA LEU A 126 3.68 8.20 16.18
C LEU A 126 4.83 8.45 15.20
N SER A 127 4.54 8.51 13.92
CA SER A 127 5.51 8.80 12.85
C SER A 127 5.09 10.07 12.11
N VAL A 128 6.06 10.91 11.72
CA VAL A 128 5.83 12.12 10.94
C VAL A 128 6.84 12.16 9.80
N GLY A 129 6.36 12.24 8.57
CA GLY A 129 7.17 12.31 7.35
C GLY A 129 6.87 11.21 6.35
N ALA A 130 7.71 11.10 5.32
CA ALA A 130 7.65 10.05 4.31
C ALA A 130 8.41 8.81 4.76
N LYS A 131 7.74 7.65 4.85
CA LYS A 131 8.32 6.38 5.30
C LYS A 131 7.82 5.23 4.43
N GLU A 132 8.72 4.31 4.07
CA GLU A 132 8.38 3.05 3.41
C GLU A 132 7.70 2.11 4.43
N TYR A 133 6.40 1.83 4.27
CA TYR A 133 5.66 0.88 5.09
C TYR A 133 5.51 -0.44 4.35
N PRO A 134 5.68 -1.60 4.99
CA PRO A 134 5.51 -2.89 4.36
C PRO A 134 4.03 -3.17 4.03
N MET A 135 3.79 -4.07 3.07
CA MET A 135 2.46 -4.64 2.85
C MET A 135 2.07 -5.52 4.04
N GLU A 136 0.79 -5.52 4.37
CA GLU A 136 0.28 -6.38 5.42
C GLU A 136 -0.23 -7.72 4.85
N LEU A 137 -0.14 -8.76 5.66
CA LEU A 137 -0.65 -10.11 5.39
C LEU A 137 -0.12 -10.79 4.11
N LYS A 138 0.91 -10.25 3.46
CA LYS A 138 1.49 -10.76 2.21
C LYS A 138 3.01 -10.87 2.28
N ASN A 139 3.58 -11.69 1.41
CA ASN A 139 5.02 -11.78 1.25
C ASN A 139 5.57 -10.52 0.56
N GLN A 140 6.54 -9.85 1.19
CA GLN A 140 7.06 -8.55 0.74
C GLN A 140 7.83 -8.62 -0.59
N THR A 141 8.32 -9.79 -0.98
CA THR A 141 9.24 -9.95 -2.11
C THR A 141 8.71 -10.85 -3.22
N LEU A 142 7.75 -11.73 -2.90
CA LEU A 142 7.23 -12.73 -3.81
C LEU A 142 5.77 -12.52 -4.20
N SER A 143 4.99 -11.74 -3.44
CA SER A 143 3.62 -11.38 -3.79
C SER A 143 3.60 -10.38 -4.95
N SER A 144 2.55 -10.42 -5.77
CA SER A 144 2.31 -9.41 -6.81
C SER A 144 2.00 -8.03 -6.25
N GLY A 145 1.51 -7.92 -5.01
CA GLY A 145 1.25 -6.66 -4.32
C GLY A 145 -0.10 -6.62 -3.61
N SER A 146 -0.25 -5.73 -2.64
CA SER A 146 -1.52 -5.44 -1.97
C SER A 146 -2.43 -4.62 -2.89
N GLN A 147 -3.75 -4.78 -2.77
CA GLN A 147 -4.67 -4.04 -3.62
C GLN A 147 -4.89 -2.60 -3.14
N THR A 148 -4.92 -2.34 -1.84
CA THR A 148 -5.14 -1.00 -1.29
C THR A 148 -3.82 -0.37 -0.86
N LEU A 149 -3.16 -0.89 0.18
CA LEU A 149 -1.95 -0.34 0.77
C LEU A 149 -0.72 -1.12 0.27
N GLY A 150 -0.30 -0.81 -0.96
CA GLY A 150 0.83 -1.46 -1.62
C GLY A 150 2.17 -0.73 -1.39
N ILE A 151 3.21 -1.30 -2.00
CA ILE A 151 4.60 -0.79 -1.96
C ILE A 151 5.10 -0.38 -3.36
N ASN A 152 4.19 -0.11 -4.28
CA ASN A 152 4.57 0.15 -5.66
C ASN A 152 4.90 1.63 -5.93
N ALA A 153 4.19 2.57 -5.31
CA ALA A 153 4.42 4.01 -5.46
C ALA A 153 5.35 4.59 -4.39
N ARG A 154 5.82 5.83 -4.60
CA ARG A 154 6.62 6.57 -3.61
C ARG A 154 5.83 6.77 -2.32
N PRO A 155 6.50 6.70 -1.14
CA PRO A 155 5.84 6.96 0.13
C PRO A 155 5.20 8.35 0.18
N VAL A 156 3.97 8.42 0.67
CA VAL A 156 3.27 9.70 0.91
C VAL A 156 3.69 10.27 2.25
N PRO A 157 4.14 11.55 2.33
CA PRO A 157 4.40 12.22 3.60
C PRO A 157 3.13 12.30 4.45
N GLN A 158 3.19 11.83 5.70
CA GLN A 158 2.01 11.71 6.57
C GLN A 158 2.37 11.83 8.05
N VAL A 159 1.37 12.16 8.85
CA VAL A 159 1.33 11.95 10.31
C VAL A 159 0.58 10.66 10.53
N ARG A 160 1.22 9.65 11.12
CA ARG A 160 0.65 8.31 11.33
C ARG A 160 0.77 7.88 12.78
N LEU A 161 -0.36 7.54 13.37
CA LEU A 161 -0.45 6.87 14.68
C LEU A 161 -0.74 5.39 14.42
N ALA A 162 0.07 4.50 14.98
CA ALA A 162 -0.01 3.07 14.71
C ALA A 162 0.24 2.21 15.96
N LEU A 163 -0.34 1.02 15.93
CA LEU A 163 0.12 -0.17 16.62
C LEU A 163 0.81 -1.04 15.55
N PRO A 164 2.14 -0.93 15.36
CA PRO A 164 2.81 -1.56 14.23
C PRO A 164 2.94 -3.08 14.37
N ASP A 165 2.92 -3.57 15.60
CA ASP A 165 2.99 -4.99 15.94
C ASP A 165 1.67 -5.44 16.59
N TYR A 166 1.37 -6.73 16.50
CA TYR A 166 0.21 -7.28 17.15
C TYR A 166 0.29 -7.18 18.67
N TRP A 167 -0.55 -6.33 19.25
CA TRP A 167 -0.70 -6.20 20.69
C TRP A 167 -1.71 -7.23 21.20
N THR A 168 -1.26 -8.12 22.07
CA THR A 168 -2.11 -9.11 22.73
C THR A 168 -3.03 -8.41 23.70
N LEU A 169 -4.35 -8.52 23.48
CA LEU A 169 -5.34 -7.91 24.36
C LEU A 169 -5.37 -8.65 25.70
N PRO A 170 -5.45 -7.94 26.84
CA PRO A 170 -5.48 -8.54 28.18
C PRO A 170 -6.77 -9.29 28.49
N ILE A 171 -7.66 -9.35 27.50
CA ILE A 171 -8.92 -10.09 27.51
C ILE A 171 -8.79 -11.35 26.64
N PHE A 172 -9.75 -12.27 26.71
CA PHE A 172 -9.77 -13.52 25.93
C PHE A 172 -8.53 -14.43 26.13
N ASN A 173 -7.91 -14.34 27.31
CA ASN A 173 -6.77 -15.19 27.68
C ASN A 173 -5.62 -15.19 26.65
N GLY A 174 -5.34 -14.04 26.02
CA GLY A 174 -4.26 -13.88 25.06
C GLY A 174 -4.52 -14.47 23.67
N TRP A 175 -5.75 -14.88 23.36
CA TRP A 175 -6.10 -15.43 22.04
C TRP A 175 -6.30 -14.36 20.98
N VAL A 176 -6.60 -13.12 21.39
CA VAL A 176 -6.94 -12.03 20.47
C VAL A 176 -5.88 -10.96 20.52
N GLN A 177 -5.40 -10.59 19.36
CA GLN A 177 -4.37 -9.57 19.17
C GLN A 177 -4.86 -8.52 18.18
N LEU A 178 -4.47 -7.28 18.37
CA LEU A 178 -4.88 -6.13 17.57
C LEU A 178 -3.64 -5.41 17.00
N LYS A 179 -3.73 -5.01 15.74
CA LYS A 179 -2.76 -4.19 15.03
C LYS A 179 -3.50 -3.17 14.17
N GLY A 180 -2.91 -2.02 13.87
CA GLY A 180 -3.54 -1.07 12.95
C GLY A 180 -2.90 0.29 12.95
N HIS A 181 -3.49 1.20 12.16
CA HIS A 181 -3.04 2.59 12.07
C HIS A 181 -4.14 3.53 11.60
N ILE A 182 -3.88 4.81 11.83
CA ILE A 182 -4.60 5.94 11.26
C ILE A 182 -3.55 6.96 10.82
N ALA A 183 -3.70 7.51 9.62
CA ALA A 183 -2.76 8.49 9.09
C ALA A 183 -3.47 9.56 8.25
N TYR A 184 -2.90 10.76 8.26
CA TYR A 184 -3.24 11.86 7.36
C TYR A 184 -1.98 12.43 6.76
N GLY A 185 -2.02 12.70 5.46
CA GLY A 185 -0.88 13.16 4.69
C GLY A 185 -1.28 14.07 3.53
N MET A 186 -0.33 14.31 2.65
CA MET A 186 -0.54 15.10 1.46
C MET A 186 0.26 14.51 0.31
N MET A 187 -0.37 14.38 -0.84
CA MET A 187 0.28 13.95 -2.08
C MET A 187 1.32 14.99 -2.50
N THR A 188 2.42 14.52 -3.04
CA THR A 188 3.54 15.36 -3.53
C THR A 188 3.92 14.90 -4.92
N ASP A 189 4.15 15.82 -5.86
CA ASP A 189 4.51 15.46 -7.22
C ASP A 189 5.51 16.40 -7.90
N ASP A 190 5.93 17.49 -7.23
CA ASP A 190 6.86 18.49 -7.77
C ASP A 190 6.49 18.92 -9.20
N SER A 191 5.20 19.17 -9.43
CA SER A 191 4.60 19.49 -10.73
C SER A 191 4.66 18.37 -11.79
N TRP A 192 4.96 17.11 -11.40
CA TRP A 192 4.99 15.99 -12.33
C TRP A 192 3.67 15.84 -13.11
N GLN A 193 2.52 16.03 -12.45
CA GLN A 193 1.22 15.95 -13.12
C GLN A 193 1.07 17.03 -14.19
N HIS A 194 1.52 18.26 -13.91
CA HIS A 194 1.51 19.35 -14.89
C HIS A 194 2.35 19.02 -16.14
N ASP A 195 3.55 18.51 -15.91
CA ASP A 195 4.47 18.18 -17.01
C ASP A 195 3.95 16.99 -17.82
N PHE A 196 3.47 15.94 -17.14
CA PHE A 196 2.96 14.74 -17.78
C PHE A 196 1.69 14.99 -18.61
N THR A 197 0.76 15.81 -18.10
CA THR A 197 -0.51 16.14 -18.76
C THR A 197 -0.39 17.34 -19.71
N ASN A 198 0.73 18.06 -19.67
CA ASN A 198 0.92 19.36 -20.32
C ASN A 198 -0.19 20.36 -19.95
N LYS A 199 -0.83 20.16 -18.79
CA LYS A 199 -2.04 20.89 -18.32
C LYS A 199 -3.20 20.84 -19.33
N GLU A 200 -3.23 19.87 -20.21
CA GLU A 200 -4.30 19.69 -21.20
C GLU A 200 -5.24 18.52 -20.86
N GLN A 201 -4.87 17.72 -19.89
CA GLN A 201 -5.65 16.60 -19.37
C GLN A 201 -5.93 16.80 -17.87
N LYS A 202 -6.73 15.93 -17.27
CA LYS A 202 -7.06 15.96 -15.83
C LYS A 202 -5.79 15.88 -14.97
N TYR A 203 -5.66 16.77 -13.99
CA TYR A 203 -4.63 16.77 -12.95
C TYR A 203 -5.20 17.33 -11.63
N ALA A 204 -4.49 17.16 -10.53
CA ALA A 204 -4.92 17.66 -9.23
C ALA A 204 -3.75 18.13 -8.37
N ASP A 205 -3.88 19.32 -7.80
CA ASP A 205 -2.89 19.94 -6.93
C ASP A 205 -3.29 19.86 -5.45
N GLU A 206 -2.31 19.80 -4.57
CA GLU A 206 -2.50 19.90 -3.11
C GLU A 206 -3.47 18.84 -2.55
N VAL A 207 -3.58 17.68 -3.19
CA VAL A 207 -4.49 16.61 -2.76
C VAL A 207 -4.06 16.06 -1.42
N LEU A 208 -5.01 15.92 -0.51
CA LEU A 208 -4.81 15.33 0.80
C LEU A 208 -4.95 13.80 0.73
N TYR A 209 -4.28 13.14 1.65
CA TYR A 209 -4.25 11.68 1.77
C TYR A 209 -4.71 11.26 3.16
N HIS A 210 -5.54 10.23 3.22
CA HIS A 210 -5.88 9.54 4.45
C HIS A 210 -5.66 8.04 4.27
N SER A 211 -5.22 7.37 5.34
CA SER A 211 -5.27 5.90 5.41
C SER A 211 -5.56 5.43 6.82
N LYS A 212 -6.28 4.32 6.91
CA LYS A 212 -6.57 3.62 8.15
C LYS A 212 -6.63 2.13 7.89
N ALA A 213 -6.16 1.34 8.84
CA ALA A 213 -6.31 -0.10 8.80
C ALA A 213 -6.41 -0.67 10.21
N GLY A 214 -7.19 -1.73 10.33
CA GLY A 214 -7.30 -2.51 11.55
C GLY A 214 -7.21 -4.00 11.24
N TYR A 215 -6.42 -4.73 12.04
CA TYR A 215 -6.21 -6.16 11.87
C TYR A 215 -6.42 -6.86 13.20
N LEU A 216 -7.23 -7.89 13.18
CA LEU A 216 -7.50 -8.78 14.31
C LEU A 216 -6.82 -10.11 14.03
N LYS A 217 -5.95 -10.56 14.96
CA LYS A 217 -5.35 -11.90 14.89
C LYS A 217 -5.94 -12.77 15.98
N ILE A 218 -6.38 -13.96 15.61
CA ILE A 218 -6.87 -15.02 16.49
C ILE A 218 -5.86 -16.16 16.46
N GLY A 219 -5.37 -16.56 17.62
CA GLY A 219 -4.34 -17.59 17.78
C GLY A 219 -3.37 -17.17 18.89
N SER A 220 -2.69 -18.12 19.52
CA SER A 220 -1.77 -17.82 20.61
C SER A 220 -0.49 -18.65 20.47
N GLU A 221 0.60 -17.97 20.14
CA GLU A 221 1.93 -18.58 20.06
C GLU A 221 2.40 -19.05 21.45
N GLU A 222 2.07 -18.34 22.51
CA GLU A 222 2.38 -18.70 23.90
C GLU A 222 1.73 -20.02 24.32
N ARG A 223 0.64 -20.42 23.67
CA ARG A 223 -0.08 -21.67 23.92
C ARG A 223 0.25 -22.77 22.92
N PHE A 224 1.34 -22.61 22.15
CA PHE A 224 1.75 -23.55 21.13
C PHE A 224 0.67 -23.87 20.10
N CYS A 225 -0.21 -22.90 19.80
CA CYS A 225 -1.25 -23.05 18.79
C CYS A 225 -0.59 -23.04 17.39
N PRO A 226 -0.74 -24.12 16.59
CA PRO A 226 -0.07 -24.20 15.29
C PRO A 226 -0.74 -23.35 14.21
N TRP A 227 -1.91 -22.77 14.49
CA TRP A 227 -2.64 -21.96 13.52
C TRP A 227 -2.93 -20.55 14.04
N SER A 228 -3.09 -19.63 13.11
CA SER A 228 -3.63 -18.30 13.37
C SER A 228 -4.51 -17.85 12.22
N LEU A 229 -5.51 -17.04 12.55
CA LEU A 229 -6.39 -16.35 11.60
C LEU A 229 -6.24 -14.85 11.79
N GLU A 230 -5.92 -14.14 10.73
CA GLU A 230 -5.81 -12.69 10.68
C GLU A 230 -6.91 -12.14 9.77
N LEU A 231 -7.69 -11.21 10.27
CA LEU A 231 -8.77 -10.52 9.55
C LEU A 231 -8.50 -9.03 9.61
N GLY A 232 -8.64 -8.33 8.51
CA GLY A 232 -8.39 -6.89 8.48
C GLY A 232 -9.27 -6.15 7.48
N LEU A 233 -9.36 -4.85 7.73
CA LEU A 233 -9.92 -3.87 6.81
C LEU A 233 -8.87 -2.79 6.59
N GLU A 234 -8.49 -2.58 5.35
CA GLU A 234 -7.66 -1.48 4.88
C GLU A 234 -8.55 -0.48 4.16
N MET A 235 -8.39 0.80 4.44
CA MET A 235 -9.06 1.88 3.71
C MET A 235 -8.13 3.06 3.54
N ALA A 236 -8.24 3.73 2.41
CA ALA A 236 -7.54 4.98 2.15
C ALA A 236 -8.40 5.90 1.29
N ASP A 237 -8.04 7.18 1.26
CA ASP A 237 -8.81 8.21 0.57
C ASP A 237 -7.89 9.32 0.06
N LEU A 238 -8.17 9.80 -1.16
CA LEU A 238 -7.63 11.05 -1.70
C LEU A 238 -8.74 12.09 -1.69
N PHE A 239 -8.56 13.17 -0.95
CA PHE A 239 -9.60 14.17 -0.75
C PHE A 239 -9.05 15.61 -0.76
N GLY A 240 -9.93 16.58 -0.85
CA GLY A 240 -9.53 17.97 -0.83
C GLY A 240 -8.69 18.40 -2.04
N GLY A 241 -7.85 19.42 -1.86
CA GLY A 241 -6.98 19.93 -2.92
C GLY A 241 -7.71 20.68 -4.02
N LYS A 242 -7.10 20.75 -5.19
CA LYS A 242 -7.55 21.53 -6.35
C LYS A 242 -7.52 20.63 -7.60
N PRO A 243 -8.56 19.83 -7.86
CA PRO A 243 -8.66 19.05 -9.08
C PRO A 243 -9.07 19.93 -10.27
N TYR A 244 -8.45 19.66 -11.43
CA TYR A 244 -8.70 20.33 -12.70
C TYR A 244 -9.10 19.31 -13.75
N PHE A 245 -10.08 19.65 -14.58
CA PHE A 245 -10.49 18.82 -15.70
C PHE A 245 -10.78 19.67 -16.94
N ARG A 246 -10.70 19.07 -18.10
CA ARG A 246 -10.99 19.72 -19.38
C ARG A 246 -12.47 19.62 -19.69
N THR A 247 -13.11 20.75 -19.96
CA THR A 247 -14.49 20.80 -20.42
C THR A 247 -14.61 20.34 -21.87
N GLU A 248 -15.82 20.08 -22.31
CA GLU A 248 -16.12 19.80 -23.73
C GLU A 248 -15.69 20.95 -24.66
N THR A 249 -15.70 22.18 -24.16
CA THR A 249 -15.24 23.36 -24.90
C THR A 249 -13.72 23.50 -24.95
N GLY A 250 -12.99 22.60 -24.27
CA GLY A 250 -11.51 22.56 -24.24
C GLY A 250 -10.87 23.44 -23.17
N GLU A 251 -11.66 24.09 -22.31
CA GLU A 251 -11.17 24.93 -21.22
C GLU A 251 -10.83 24.06 -19.99
N MET A 252 -9.72 24.35 -19.31
CA MET A 252 -9.38 23.74 -18.03
C MET A 252 -10.05 24.48 -16.90
N ILE A 253 -10.92 23.84 -16.17
CA ILE A 253 -11.61 24.42 -15.01
C ILE A 253 -11.31 23.63 -13.74
N GLN A 254 -11.24 24.33 -12.61
CA GLN A 254 -11.11 23.71 -11.31
C GLN A 254 -12.47 23.16 -10.86
N LYS A 255 -12.49 21.87 -10.52
CA LYS A 255 -13.66 21.23 -9.92
C LYS A 255 -13.69 21.51 -8.42
N PRO A 256 -14.84 21.78 -7.81
CA PRO A 256 -14.94 21.87 -6.35
C PRO A 256 -14.55 20.56 -5.70
N SER A 257 -13.89 20.64 -4.56
CA SER A 257 -13.54 19.49 -3.71
C SER A 257 -13.85 19.81 -2.26
N GLU A 258 -14.10 18.79 -1.44
CA GLU A 258 -14.41 18.97 -0.04
C GLU A 258 -13.14 19.19 0.77
N ASN A 259 -12.95 20.39 1.30
CA ASN A 259 -11.78 20.81 2.06
C ASN A 259 -12.11 21.11 3.53
N GLY A 260 -11.08 21.28 4.35
CA GLY A 260 -11.20 21.64 5.77
C GLY A 260 -11.65 20.50 6.66
N LEU A 261 -12.13 20.81 7.87
CA LEU A 261 -12.46 19.80 8.90
C LEU A 261 -13.51 18.78 8.44
N ARG A 262 -14.42 19.18 7.57
CA ARG A 262 -15.45 18.30 7.04
C ARG A 262 -14.84 17.26 6.10
N GLY A 263 -13.93 17.62 5.22
CA GLY A 263 -13.20 16.69 4.37
C GLY A 263 -12.39 15.68 5.20
N PHE A 264 -11.68 16.12 6.25
CA PHE A 264 -10.98 15.21 7.17
C PHE A 264 -11.92 14.23 7.88
N TRP A 265 -13.13 14.65 8.23
CA TRP A 265 -14.14 13.79 8.85
C TRP A 265 -14.70 12.76 7.87
N HIS A 266 -15.01 13.18 6.63
CA HIS A 266 -15.55 12.28 5.61
C HIS A 266 -14.50 11.29 5.10
N ALA A 267 -13.23 11.66 5.03
CA ALA A 267 -12.15 10.74 4.74
C ALA A 267 -12.02 9.63 5.82
N PHE A 268 -12.31 9.97 7.10
CA PHE A 268 -12.31 8.99 8.17
C PHE A 268 -13.59 8.14 8.18
N PHE A 269 -14.74 8.78 8.12
CA PHE A 269 -16.05 8.13 8.03
C PHE A 269 -16.63 8.41 6.65
N PRO A 270 -16.60 7.46 5.71
CA PRO A 270 -17.10 7.67 4.35
C PRO A 270 -18.43 8.39 4.33
N GLY A 271 -18.50 9.55 3.72
CA GLY A 271 -19.67 10.44 3.72
C GLY A 271 -19.52 11.59 2.76
N GLY A 272 -20.50 12.53 2.77
CA GLY A 272 -20.52 13.63 1.83
C GLY A 272 -20.94 13.19 0.43
N ALA A 273 -20.64 14.03 -0.55
CA ALA A 273 -20.82 13.76 -1.97
C ALA A 273 -19.88 14.67 -2.76
N ASP A 274 -19.32 14.17 -3.85
CA ASP A 274 -18.54 14.98 -4.77
C ASP A 274 -19.45 15.87 -5.62
N PRO A 275 -19.14 17.18 -5.75
CA PRO A 275 -19.94 18.07 -6.57
C PRO A 275 -19.90 17.68 -8.04
N GLY A 276 -21.07 17.60 -8.68
CA GLY A 276 -21.21 17.35 -10.12
C GLY A 276 -21.44 15.90 -10.52
N GLU A 277 -21.65 15.00 -9.59
CA GLU A 277 -22.23 13.69 -9.86
C GLU A 277 -23.75 13.80 -9.95
N ASN A 278 -24.32 13.34 -11.07
CA ASN A 278 -25.69 13.71 -11.44
C ASN A 278 -26.76 12.68 -11.03
N GLU A 279 -26.47 11.40 -11.06
CA GLU A 279 -27.50 10.35 -10.88
C GLU A 279 -27.18 9.41 -9.72
N TYR A 280 -25.90 9.07 -9.54
CA TYR A 280 -25.43 8.19 -8.48
C TYR A 280 -24.41 8.96 -7.65
N ILE A 281 -24.82 9.36 -6.45
CA ILE A 281 -23.97 10.16 -5.56
C ILE A 281 -23.04 9.21 -4.84
N ASN A 282 -21.76 9.21 -5.23
CA ASN A 282 -20.69 8.57 -4.49
C ASN A 282 -20.30 9.38 -3.25
N LYS A 283 -19.56 8.76 -2.35
CA LYS A 283 -18.99 9.48 -1.21
C LYS A 283 -17.92 10.47 -1.67
N ALA A 284 -17.73 11.54 -0.90
CA ALA A 284 -16.70 12.54 -1.22
C ALA A 284 -15.30 11.94 -1.07
N GLY A 285 -14.45 12.18 -2.08
CA GLY A 285 -13.09 11.67 -2.15
C GLY A 285 -12.94 10.40 -2.99
N ASP A 286 -11.70 10.04 -3.30
CA ASP A 286 -11.32 8.81 -4.00
C ASP A 286 -11.01 7.72 -2.95
N ILE A 287 -12.07 7.09 -2.45
CA ILE A 287 -12.00 6.10 -1.37
C ILE A 287 -11.75 4.72 -1.95
N VAL A 288 -10.70 4.07 -1.48
CA VAL A 288 -10.36 2.69 -1.82
C VAL A 288 -10.23 1.84 -0.56
N GLY A 289 -10.56 0.57 -0.64
CA GLY A 289 -10.45 -0.33 0.49
C GLY A 289 -10.29 -1.80 0.12
N SER A 290 -9.90 -2.60 1.10
CA SER A 290 -9.80 -4.05 0.99
C SER A 290 -10.20 -4.73 2.29
N TRP A 291 -11.04 -5.74 2.19
CA TRP A 291 -11.13 -6.78 3.20
C TRP A 291 -10.00 -7.76 2.99
N VAL A 292 -9.14 -7.91 3.99
CA VAL A 292 -7.98 -8.79 3.94
C VAL A 292 -8.08 -9.89 4.99
N MET A 293 -7.69 -11.09 4.60
CA MET A 293 -7.70 -12.25 5.48
C MET A 293 -6.43 -13.07 5.26
N ARG A 294 -5.87 -13.63 6.32
CA ARG A 294 -4.80 -14.63 6.24
C ARG A 294 -4.98 -15.72 7.28
N PHE A 295 -5.01 -16.95 6.83
CA PHE A 295 -4.93 -18.14 7.67
C PHE A 295 -3.52 -18.69 7.60
N ASN A 296 -2.89 -18.95 8.73
CA ASN A 296 -1.58 -19.56 8.82
C ASN A 296 -1.66 -20.89 9.58
N TYR A 297 -0.85 -21.85 9.14
CA TYR A 297 -0.65 -23.11 9.86
C TYR A 297 0.84 -23.47 9.87
N ASP A 298 1.37 -23.74 11.06
CA ASP A 298 2.79 -24.06 11.28
C ASP A 298 2.95 -25.57 11.45
N PHE A 299 3.43 -26.26 10.41
CA PHE A 299 3.84 -27.66 10.45
C PHE A 299 5.30 -27.78 10.90
N ASP A 300 5.75 -28.98 11.23
CA ASP A 300 7.12 -29.20 11.72
C ASP A 300 8.19 -28.75 10.70
N SER A 301 8.02 -29.06 9.43
CA SER A 301 9.00 -28.80 8.36
C SER A 301 8.67 -27.64 7.42
N TRP A 302 7.43 -27.12 7.44
CA TRP A 302 6.98 -26.05 6.57
C TRP A 302 5.85 -25.26 7.22
N LYS A 303 5.56 -24.09 6.68
CA LYS A 303 4.42 -23.24 7.08
C LYS A 303 3.53 -23.00 5.86
N LEU A 304 2.23 -23.01 6.08
CA LEU A 304 1.21 -22.66 5.10
C LEU A 304 0.61 -21.32 5.47
N GLY A 305 0.52 -20.41 4.52
CA GLY A 305 -0.31 -19.22 4.58
C GLY A 305 -1.31 -19.23 3.43
N ILE A 306 -2.58 -19.04 3.72
CA ILE A 306 -3.63 -18.82 2.71
C ILE A 306 -4.21 -17.45 2.98
N TYR A 307 -4.30 -16.60 1.96
CA TYR A 307 -4.81 -15.24 2.12
C TYR A 307 -5.77 -14.83 1.01
N ALA A 308 -6.62 -13.89 1.35
CA ALA A 308 -7.54 -13.24 0.44
C ALA A 308 -7.45 -11.72 0.61
N ASP A 309 -7.65 -10.99 -0.48
CA ASP A 309 -7.71 -9.54 -0.52
C ASP A 309 -8.86 -9.16 -1.48
N HIS A 310 -9.96 -8.70 -0.89
CA HIS A 310 -11.16 -8.32 -1.60
C HIS A 310 -11.24 -6.80 -1.68
N PHE A 311 -10.88 -6.27 -2.83
CA PHE A 311 -10.82 -4.84 -3.12
C PHE A 311 -12.20 -4.26 -3.42
N PHE A 312 -12.41 -3.01 -3.00
CA PHE A 312 -13.60 -2.21 -3.30
C PHE A 312 -13.24 -0.72 -3.34
N GLU A 313 -14.11 0.05 -3.94
CA GLU A 313 -14.05 1.51 -3.91
C GLU A 313 -15.28 2.09 -3.21
N ASP A 314 -15.20 3.32 -2.76
CA ASP A 314 -16.20 4.03 -1.96
C ASP A 314 -16.63 3.26 -0.70
N ASP A 315 -17.92 3.01 -0.55
CA ASP A 315 -18.50 2.20 0.51
C ASP A 315 -19.15 0.90 -0.02
N SER A 316 -18.84 0.56 -1.27
CA SER A 316 -19.53 -0.48 -2.06
C SER A 316 -19.46 -1.88 -1.44
N GLN A 317 -18.48 -2.17 -0.61
CA GLN A 317 -18.29 -3.47 0.04
C GLN A 317 -18.26 -3.38 1.57
N LEU A 318 -18.65 -2.24 2.13
CA LEU A 318 -18.82 -2.11 3.57
C LEU A 318 -20.15 -2.73 4.01
N PHE A 319 -20.16 -3.31 5.20
CA PHE A 319 -21.40 -3.79 5.80
C PHE A 319 -22.21 -2.59 6.26
N PHE A 320 -23.37 -2.36 5.65
CA PHE A 320 -24.31 -1.36 6.15
C PHE A 320 -25.76 -1.88 6.09
N LEU A 321 -26.58 -1.27 6.92
CA LEU A 321 -28.01 -1.55 6.96
C LEU A 321 -28.71 -0.65 5.96
N ASP A 322 -29.43 -1.21 5.02
CA ASP A 322 -30.32 -0.46 4.13
C ASP A 322 -31.59 -0.07 4.91
N TYR A 323 -31.52 1.11 5.53
CA TYR A 323 -32.67 1.66 6.27
C TYR A 323 -33.77 2.21 5.35
N ASN A 324 -33.46 2.42 4.07
CA ASN A 324 -34.37 2.97 3.08
C ASN A 324 -34.80 1.92 2.04
N GLY A 325 -34.62 0.63 2.35
CA GLY A 325 -35.00 -0.47 1.48
C GLY A 325 -36.46 -0.37 1.05
N TYR A 326 -36.65 -0.32 -0.25
CA TYR A 326 -37.97 -0.39 -0.88
C TYR A 326 -38.13 -1.78 -1.50
N GLY A 327 -39.36 -2.16 -1.80
CA GLY A 327 -39.61 -3.41 -2.49
C GLY A 327 -39.11 -3.42 -3.91
N GLU A 328 -38.93 -4.60 -4.45
CA GLU A 328 -38.55 -4.83 -5.85
C GLU A 328 -39.75 -4.72 -6.74
N GLY A 329 -39.62 -4.03 -7.89
CA GLY A 329 -40.66 -3.83 -8.88
C GLY A 329 -41.60 -2.65 -8.63
N PRO A 330 -42.30 -2.21 -9.67
CA PRO A 330 -43.09 -0.95 -9.70
C PRO A 330 -44.12 -0.83 -8.58
N ASP A 331 -44.75 -1.93 -8.20
CA ASP A 331 -45.80 -1.95 -7.18
C ASP A 331 -45.27 -1.83 -5.76
N GLU A 332 -43.98 -2.03 -5.56
CA GLU A 332 -43.31 -2.05 -4.26
C GLU A 332 -42.32 -0.91 -4.00
N TRP A 333 -41.95 -0.13 -5.02
CA TRP A 333 -40.93 0.90 -4.93
C TRP A 333 -41.24 1.99 -3.89
N GLN A 334 -42.50 2.23 -3.63
CA GLN A 334 -42.90 3.22 -2.61
C GLN A 334 -43.18 2.61 -1.25
N LYS A 335 -43.09 1.29 -1.12
CA LYS A 335 -43.32 0.59 0.15
C LYS A 335 -42.00 0.41 0.90
N LYS A 336 -41.79 1.19 1.96
CA LYS A 336 -40.64 1.00 2.83
C LYS A 336 -40.66 -0.40 3.43
N LYS A 337 -39.62 -1.19 3.15
CA LYS A 337 -39.41 -2.50 3.76
C LYS A 337 -38.43 -2.39 4.92
N TYR A 338 -38.41 -3.40 5.78
CA TYR A 338 -37.50 -3.47 6.92
C TYR A 338 -36.05 -3.46 6.46
N SER A 339 -35.18 -2.92 7.31
CA SER A 339 -33.73 -2.91 7.11
C SER A 339 -33.20 -4.27 6.70
N ARG A 340 -32.45 -4.33 5.62
CA ARG A 340 -31.78 -5.54 5.16
C ARG A 340 -30.28 -5.40 5.37
N PHE A 341 -29.65 -6.52 5.65
CA PHE A 341 -28.20 -6.61 5.58
C PHE A 341 -27.83 -6.99 4.16
N PHE A 342 -27.11 -6.12 3.45
CA PHE A 342 -26.57 -6.46 2.15
C PHE A 342 -25.18 -7.06 2.29
N LEU A 343 -25.02 -8.28 1.77
CA LEU A 343 -23.72 -8.86 1.53
C LEU A 343 -23.41 -8.68 0.04
N TYR A 344 -22.42 -7.85 -0.26
CA TYR A 344 -22.02 -7.59 -1.63
C TYR A 344 -21.33 -8.80 -2.26
N SER A 345 -21.18 -8.76 -3.59
CA SER A 345 -20.59 -9.84 -4.36
C SER A 345 -19.08 -9.89 -4.16
N PHE A 346 -18.54 -11.00 -3.68
CA PHE A 346 -17.11 -11.27 -3.56
C PHE A 346 -16.47 -11.73 -4.89
N LYS A 347 -16.91 -11.20 -6.04
CA LYS A 347 -16.37 -11.61 -7.34
C LYS A 347 -14.94 -11.11 -7.57
N ASP A 348 -14.68 -9.83 -7.24
CA ASP A 348 -13.35 -9.25 -7.38
C ASP A 348 -12.54 -9.62 -6.15
N ILE A 349 -11.51 -10.43 -6.36
CA ILE A 349 -10.73 -11.00 -5.27
C ILE A 349 -9.33 -11.37 -5.73
N MET A 350 -8.37 -11.19 -4.85
CA MET A 350 -7.08 -11.84 -4.90
C MET A 350 -7.08 -13.01 -3.90
N LEU A 351 -6.71 -14.18 -4.38
CA LEU A 351 -6.48 -15.36 -3.54
C LEU A 351 -5.02 -15.75 -3.64
N GLY A 352 -4.36 -15.95 -2.51
CA GLY A 352 -2.96 -16.32 -2.46
C GLY A 352 -2.68 -17.47 -1.52
N THR A 353 -1.66 -18.24 -1.86
CA THR A 353 -1.11 -19.31 -1.02
C THR A 353 0.40 -19.13 -0.91
N GLU A 354 0.92 -19.18 0.29
CA GLU A 354 2.33 -19.12 0.59
C GLU A 354 2.78 -20.38 1.31
N LEU A 355 3.84 -21.00 0.79
CA LEU A 355 4.53 -22.13 1.41
C LEU A 355 5.93 -21.68 1.83
N ASN A 356 6.28 -21.86 3.09
CA ASN A 356 7.61 -21.62 3.62
C ASN A 356 8.22 -22.94 4.10
N PHE A 357 9.30 -23.38 3.46
CA PHE A 357 10.05 -24.59 3.81
C PHE A 357 11.16 -24.25 4.81
N LYS A 358 10.97 -24.60 6.10
CA LYS A 358 11.87 -24.21 7.21
C LYS A 358 13.33 -24.63 6.99
N TYR A 359 13.55 -25.75 6.33
CA TYR A 359 14.86 -26.34 6.07
C TYR A 359 15.27 -26.28 4.59
N GLY A 360 14.43 -25.66 3.75
CA GLY A 360 14.69 -25.54 2.31
C GLY A 360 15.82 -24.55 2.03
N LYS A 361 16.89 -25.01 1.35
CA LYS A 361 17.98 -24.12 0.91
C LYS A 361 17.74 -23.63 -0.53
N TRP A 362 17.45 -24.55 -1.43
CA TRP A 362 17.21 -24.24 -2.84
C TRP A 362 15.81 -23.69 -3.08
N LEU A 363 14.84 -24.13 -2.35
CA LEU A 363 13.48 -23.61 -2.37
C LEU A 363 13.07 -23.32 -0.92
N ARG A 364 12.87 -22.03 -0.60
CA ARG A 364 12.51 -21.55 0.74
C ARG A 364 11.06 -21.13 0.82
N ASN A 365 10.66 -20.28 -0.10
CA ASN A 365 9.31 -19.77 -0.16
C ASN A 365 8.75 -19.95 -1.56
N VAL A 366 7.46 -20.23 -1.63
CA VAL A 366 6.66 -20.25 -2.86
C VAL A 366 5.38 -19.50 -2.59
N VAL A 367 5.04 -18.56 -3.48
CA VAL A 367 3.78 -17.80 -3.47
C VAL A 367 3.07 -18.06 -4.78
N VAL A 368 1.80 -18.42 -4.71
CA VAL A 368 0.91 -18.56 -5.86
C VAL A 368 -0.30 -17.67 -5.63
N GLU A 369 -0.64 -16.82 -6.59
CA GLU A 369 -1.76 -15.89 -6.51
C GLU A 369 -2.65 -15.97 -7.74
N TYR A 370 -3.93 -15.79 -7.51
CA TYR A 370 -4.96 -15.58 -8.51
C TYR A 370 -5.65 -14.24 -8.22
N LEU A 371 -5.74 -13.37 -9.23
CA LEU A 371 -6.43 -12.08 -9.15
C LEU A 371 -7.55 -12.03 -10.18
N TYR A 372 -8.69 -11.57 -9.75
CA TYR A 372 -9.85 -11.29 -10.59
C TYR A 372 -10.39 -9.91 -10.25
N THR A 373 -10.36 -8.99 -11.23
CA THR A 373 -10.80 -7.60 -11.05
C THR A 373 -11.82 -7.19 -12.11
N LYS A 374 -12.37 -8.14 -12.82
CA LYS A 374 -13.14 -7.88 -14.03
C LYS A 374 -14.56 -7.40 -13.78
N TYR A 375 -15.15 -7.74 -12.63
CA TYR A 375 -16.53 -7.39 -12.33
C TYR A 375 -16.67 -5.93 -11.93
N GLN A 376 -15.74 -5.41 -11.12
CA GLN A 376 -15.73 -4.04 -10.62
C GLN A 376 -17.02 -3.73 -9.86
N SER A 377 -17.18 -4.37 -8.71
CA SER A 377 -18.35 -4.16 -7.86
C SER A 377 -18.43 -2.71 -7.44
N GLY A 378 -19.51 -2.07 -7.79
CA GLY A 378 -19.85 -0.72 -7.37
C GLY A 378 -20.95 -0.71 -6.31
N PRO A 379 -21.35 0.46 -5.82
CA PRO A 379 -22.41 0.61 -4.85
C PRO A 379 -23.73 0.09 -5.44
N TYR A 380 -24.62 -0.39 -4.56
CA TYR A 380 -25.98 -0.70 -4.94
C TYR A 380 -26.82 0.59 -4.95
N ASN A 381 -27.11 1.08 -6.14
CA ASN A 381 -27.97 2.23 -6.32
C ASN A 381 -29.38 1.78 -6.67
N HIS A 382 -30.37 2.40 -6.02
CA HIS A 382 -31.76 2.19 -6.32
C HIS A 382 -32.23 3.28 -7.30
N ASP A 383 -32.25 2.99 -8.59
CA ASP A 383 -32.96 3.83 -9.54
C ASP A 383 -34.44 3.42 -9.56
N ARG A 384 -35.29 4.22 -8.97
CA ARG A 384 -36.72 3.98 -8.83
C ARG A 384 -37.51 4.28 -10.10
N THR A 385 -36.93 4.03 -11.25
CA THR A 385 -37.59 4.27 -12.54
C THR A 385 -38.14 2.99 -13.14
N ILE A 386 -39.14 3.13 -14.02
CA ILE A 386 -39.76 1.98 -14.73
C ILE A 386 -38.75 1.27 -15.67
N ASN A 387 -37.67 1.98 -16.04
CA ASN A 387 -36.68 1.46 -16.98
C ASN A 387 -35.55 0.70 -16.26
N ILE A 388 -35.31 0.99 -14.98
CA ILE A 388 -34.28 0.35 -14.16
C ILE A 388 -34.95 -0.12 -12.87
N PRO A 389 -35.48 -1.33 -12.85
CA PRO A 389 -36.41 -1.78 -11.80
C PRO A 389 -35.74 -2.03 -10.46
N ASP A 390 -34.42 -2.29 -10.39
CA ASP A 390 -33.79 -2.74 -9.16
C ASP A 390 -32.41 -2.09 -8.91
N HIS A 391 -31.50 -2.86 -8.37
CA HIS A 391 -30.18 -2.45 -7.96
C HIS A 391 -29.25 -2.39 -9.16
N LEU A 392 -28.62 -1.25 -9.38
CA LEU A 392 -27.43 -1.16 -10.21
C LEU A 392 -26.21 -1.40 -9.34
N SER A 393 -25.41 -2.38 -9.71
CA SER A 393 -24.11 -2.64 -9.09
C SER A 393 -23.09 -3.05 -10.13
N GLY A 394 -21.82 -2.87 -9.81
CA GLY A 394 -20.74 -3.03 -10.77
C GLY A 394 -20.48 -1.74 -11.52
N THR A 395 -19.47 -1.73 -12.35
CA THR A 395 -19.02 -0.56 -13.13
C THR A 395 -18.23 0.50 -12.36
N ASP A 396 -17.78 0.24 -11.11
CA ASP A 396 -16.66 1.00 -10.55
C ASP A 396 -15.49 0.96 -11.52
N ASP A 397 -14.70 1.98 -11.55
CA ASP A 397 -13.53 2.08 -12.44
C ASP A 397 -12.25 2.05 -11.59
N TYR A 398 -11.97 0.86 -11.01
CA TYR A 398 -10.93 0.66 -9.99
C TYR A 398 -9.63 1.41 -10.25
N TYR A 399 -9.19 2.18 -9.25
CA TYR A 399 -8.07 3.11 -9.25
C TYR A 399 -8.24 4.35 -10.13
N ASN A 400 -9.33 4.51 -10.84
CA ASN A 400 -9.70 5.74 -11.53
C ASN A 400 -10.74 6.50 -10.71
N HIS A 401 -10.78 7.81 -10.84
CA HIS A 401 -11.78 8.64 -10.18
C HIS A 401 -12.22 9.80 -11.07
N GLY A 402 -13.48 10.20 -10.97
CA GLY A 402 -14.04 11.28 -11.78
C GLY A 402 -13.45 12.67 -11.46
N THR A 403 -13.05 12.89 -10.22
CA THR A 403 -12.54 14.18 -9.74
C THR A 403 -11.02 14.17 -9.60
N PHE A 404 -10.44 13.16 -8.95
CA PHE A 404 -9.00 13.03 -8.71
C PHE A 404 -8.29 12.26 -9.81
N THR A 405 -6.97 12.18 -9.74
CA THR A 405 -6.13 11.47 -10.72
C THR A 405 -5.98 9.97 -10.40
N GLY A 406 -6.87 9.44 -9.57
CA GLY A 406 -6.93 8.03 -9.20
C GLY A 406 -5.87 7.60 -8.19
N TRP A 407 -5.90 6.32 -7.83
CA TRP A 407 -5.08 5.73 -6.76
C TRP A 407 -3.61 5.55 -7.19
N GLN A 408 -2.92 6.67 -7.41
CA GLN A 408 -1.53 6.73 -7.86
C GLN A 408 -0.73 7.81 -7.15
N HIS A 409 0.60 7.68 -7.12
CA HIS A 409 1.54 8.71 -6.67
C HIS A 409 2.77 8.71 -7.59
N TRP A 410 3.10 9.87 -8.16
CA TRP A 410 4.16 10.04 -9.16
C TRP A 410 3.98 9.13 -10.40
N GLY A 411 2.73 8.96 -10.85
CA GLY A 411 2.38 8.16 -12.01
C GLY A 411 2.43 6.64 -11.80
N GLN A 412 2.72 6.18 -10.58
CA GLN A 412 2.68 4.76 -10.23
C GLN A 412 1.49 4.48 -9.31
N VAL A 413 0.74 3.42 -9.58
CA VAL A 413 -0.35 2.99 -8.69
C VAL A 413 0.19 2.69 -7.30
N ILE A 414 -0.53 3.13 -6.25
CA ILE A 414 -0.14 2.90 -4.86
C ILE A 414 -0.34 1.43 -4.48
N GLY A 415 -1.40 0.82 -4.98
CA GLY A 415 -1.73 -0.58 -4.76
C GLY A 415 -0.97 -1.58 -5.64
N ASN A 416 -1.68 -2.52 -6.24
CA ASN A 416 -1.10 -3.63 -6.99
C ASN A 416 -0.60 -3.19 -8.38
N PRO A 417 0.67 -3.43 -8.75
CA PRO A 417 1.26 -3.00 -10.02
C PRO A 417 0.69 -3.70 -11.27
N LEU A 418 -0.16 -4.72 -11.11
CA LEU A 418 -0.85 -5.34 -12.24
C LEU A 418 -1.97 -4.46 -12.81
N TYR A 419 -2.45 -3.47 -12.05
CA TYR A 419 -3.15 -2.32 -12.62
C TYR A 419 -2.12 -1.45 -13.34
N ARG A 420 -2.30 -1.28 -14.65
CA ARG A 420 -1.30 -0.60 -15.48
C ARG A 420 -1.14 0.86 -15.07
N SER A 421 -0.05 1.19 -14.40
CA SER A 421 0.22 2.53 -13.87
C SER A 421 0.15 3.62 -14.95
N PRO A 422 -0.35 4.83 -14.65
CA PRO A 422 -0.45 5.93 -15.60
C PRO A 422 0.85 6.33 -16.28
N ILE A 423 1.99 6.16 -15.61
CA ILE A 423 3.32 6.47 -16.19
C ILE A 423 3.62 5.68 -17.48
N TYR A 424 2.91 4.57 -17.74
CA TYR A 424 3.02 3.83 -19.01
C TYR A 424 2.24 4.48 -20.16
N ASN A 425 1.38 5.47 -19.89
CA ASN A 425 0.55 6.10 -20.90
C ASN A 425 1.37 7.09 -21.72
N ASP A 426 1.25 7.01 -23.05
CA ASP A 426 1.96 7.88 -23.97
C ASP A 426 1.06 9.07 -24.45
N ASN A 427 -0.19 9.15 -23.96
CA ASN A 427 -1.19 10.16 -24.33
C ASN A 427 -1.35 11.30 -23.32
N GLY A 428 -0.52 11.36 -22.28
CA GLY A 428 -0.57 12.38 -21.24
C GLY A 428 -1.77 12.27 -20.28
N LYS A 429 -2.53 11.18 -20.31
CA LYS A 429 -3.64 10.96 -19.39
C LYS A 429 -3.17 10.24 -18.14
N ILE A 430 -3.50 10.76 -16.97
CA ILE A 430 -3.28 10.08 -15.69
C ILE A 430 -4.51 9.21 -15.41
N GLU A 431 -4.55 8.05 -16.05
CA GLU A 431 -5.65 7.08 -15.97
C GLU A 431 -5.11 5.65 -16.00
N ILE A 432 -5.80 4.76 -15.31
CA ILE A 432 -5.54 3.31 -15.36
C ILE A 432 -6.30 2.74 -16.55
N MET A 433 -5.61 2.47 -17.64
CA MET A 433 -6.24 2.01 -18.89
C MET A 433 -6.56 0.50 -18.93
N ASN A 434 -6.14 -0.26 -17.92
CA ASN A 434 -6.46 -1.66 -17.78
C ASN A 434 -6.60 -2.03 -16.31
N ASN A 435 -7.81 -1.90 -15.79
CA ASN A 435 -8.17 -2.28 -14.43
C ASN A 435 -9.07 -3.53 -14.37
N ARG A 436 -9.61 -3.97 -15.51
CA ARG A 436 -10.41 -5.20 -15.64
C ARG A 436 -9.55 -6.33 -16.19
N PHE A 437 -9.07 -7.19 -15.30
CA PHE A 437 -8.18 -8.27 -15.70
C PHE A 437 -8.36 -9.53 -14.85
N ILE A 438 -7.77 -10.62 -15.34
CA ILE A 438 -7.50 -11.84 -14.58
C ILE A 438 -6.00 -12.06 -14.64
N ALA A 439 -5.37 -12.36 -13.50
CA ALA A 439 -3.95 -12.66 -13.45
C ALA A 439 -3.65 -13.89 -12.60
N TYR A 440 -2.58 -14.58 -12.96
CA TYR A 440 -1.95 -15.66 -12.21
C TYR A 440 -0.51 -15.26 -11.95
N HIS A 441 -0.10 -15.33 -10.70
CA HIS A 441 1.26 -14.96 -10.30
C HIS A 441 1.90 -16.10 -9.52
N LEU A 442 3.17 -16.35 -9.83
CA LEU A 442 4.04 -17.29 -9.13
C LEU A 442 5.32 -16.56 -8.73
N GLY A 443 5.63 -16.58 -7.45
CA GLY A 443 6.90 -16.14 -6.91
C GLY A 443 7.57 -17.26 -6.12
N PHE A 444 8.87 -17.42 -6.25
CA PHE A 444 9.63 -18.32 -5.40
C PHE A 444 11.05 -17.82 -5.15
N ASP A 445 11.60 -18.21 -4.02
CA ASP A 445 12.97 -17.89 -3.64
C ASP A 445 13.72 -19.06 -3.03
N GLY A 446 15.02 -18.89 -2.95
CA GLY A 446 15.93 -19.81 -2.29
C GLY A 446 17.17 -19.09 -1.78
N GLN A 447 17.82 -19.73 -0.79
CA GLN A 447 19.10 -19.30 -0.22
C GLN A 447 20.05 -20.48 -0.12
N PRO A 448 20.66 -20.93 -1.25
CA PRO A 448 21.54 -22.08 -1.30
C PRO A 448 22.75 -21.98 -0.37
N SER A 449 23.20 -20.76 -0.07
CA SER A 449 24.27 -20.50 0.90
C SER A 449 23.98 -19.26 1.75
N GLU A 450 24.73 -19.06 2.82
CA GLU A 450 24.61 -17.85 3.66
C GLU A 450 24.86 -16.55 2.89
N ARG A 451 25.64 -16.62 1.82
CA ARG A 451 26.02 -15.46 0.99
C ARG A 451 25.18 -15.27 -0.25
N PHE A 452 24.66 -16.34 -0.82
CA PHE A 452 23.92 -16.31 -2.08
C PHE A 452 22.45 -16.63 -1.87
N GLY A 453 21.58 -15.75 -2.40
CA GLY A 453 20.15 -15.95 -2.49
C GLY A 453 19.65 -15.58 -3.89
N TYR A 454 18.49 -16.09 -4.25
CA TYR A 454 17.83 -15.76 -5.52
C TYR A 454 16.31 -15.73 -5.34
N ARG A 455 15.63 -15.06 -6.27
CA ARG A 455 14.17 -15.14 -6.45
C ARG A 455 13.79 -15.12 -7.91
N ALA A 456 12.63 -15.68 -8.20
CA ALA A 456 12.00 -15.58 -9.51
C ALA A 456 10.53 -15.24 -9.37
N LEU A 457 10.02 -14.42 -10.30
CA LEU A 457 8.61 -14.02 -10.40
C LEU A 457 8.14 -14.29 -11.82
N VAL A 458 6.93 -14.84 -11.95
CA VAL A 458 6.27 -15.05 -13.24
C VAL A 458 4.81 -14.63 -13.08
N THR A 459 4.31 -13.81 -14.01
CA THR A 459 2.91 -13.39 -14.01
C THR A 459 2.34 -13.53 -15.41
N TYR A 460 1.21 -14.18 -15.50
CA TYR A 460 0.36 -14.14 -16.68
C TYR A 460 -0.86 -13.27 -16.39
N GLN A 461 -1.15 -12.33 -17.27
CA GLN A 461 -2.28 -11.42 -17.15
C GLN A 461 -3.08 -11.38 -18.44
N LYS A 462 -4.41 -11.35 -18.31
CA LYS A 462 -5.37 -11.15 -19.39
C LYS A 462 -6.25 -9.96 -19.06
N GLY A 463 -6.20 -8.92 -19.91
CA GLY A 463 -6.85 -7.64 -19.72
C GLY A 463 -8.00 -7.39 -20.70
N TRP A 464 -8.95 -6.57 -20.25
CA TRP A 464 -10.16 -6.14 -21.00
C TRP A 464 -10.26 -4.61 -21.13
N GLY A 465 -9.30 -3.84 -20.63
CA GLY A 465 -9.39 -2.38 -20.49
C GLY A 465 -10.21 -1.95 -19.28
N THR A 466 -10.96 -0.88 -19.41
CA THR A 466 -11.92 -0.39 -18.39
C THR A 466 -13.36 -0.65 -18.85
N TYR A 467 -14.36 -0.22 -18.10
CA TYR A 467 -15.75 -0.24 -18.57
C TYR A 467 -16.02 0.89 -19.56
N SER A 468 -15.44 2.08 -19.30
CA SER A 468 -15.60 3.28 -20.13
C SER A 468 -14.82 3.15 -21.46
N GLU A 469 -13.60 2.59 -21.41
CA GLU A 469 -12.72 2.38 -22.58
C GLU A 469 -12.32 0.89 -22.70
N PRO A 470 -13.26 -0.01 -23.09
CA PRO A 470 -12.97 -1.43 -23.21
C PRO A 470 -12.07 -1.71 -24.41
N PHE A 471 -11.13 -2.63 -24.24
CA PHE A 471 -10.34 -3.09 -25.37
C PHE A 471 -11.21 -3.79 -26.44
N THR A 472 -10.95 -3.52 -27.70
CA THR A 472 -11.67 -4.16 -28.82
C THR A 472 -11.52 -5.70 -28.85
N LYS A 473 -10.43 -6.20 -28.29
CA LYS A 473 -10.15 -7.62 -28.08
C LYS A 473 -9.38 -7.80 -26.77
N LYS A 474 -9.44 -9.01 -26.22
CA LYS A 474 -8.67 -9.37 -25.03
C LYS A 474 -7.17 -9.29 -25.33
N HIS A 475 -6.41 -8.68 -24.43
CA HIS A 475 -4.96 -8.61 -24.50
C HIS A 475 -4.33 -9.49 -23.41
N HIS A 476 -3.15 -9.99 -23.71
CA HIS A 476 -2.41 -10.88 -22.81
C HIS A 476 -1.03 -10.30 -22.56
N ASN A 477 -0.50 -10.56 -21.37
CA ASN A 477 0.86 -10.22 -21.01
C ASN A 477 1.46 -11.34 -20.13
N VAL A 478 2.75 -11.62 -20.36
CA VAL A 478 3.57 -12.45 -19.47
C VAL A 478 4.73 -11.61 -19.00
N SER A 479 4.91 -11.48 -17.70
CA SER A 479 6.04 -10.79 -17.08
C SER A 479 6.87 -11.76 -16.29
N PHE A 480 8.19 -11.68 -16.45
CA PHE A 480 9.17 -12.54 -15.81
C PHE A 480 10.26 -11.73 -15.11
N LEU A 481 10.75 -12.22 -13.97
CA LEU A 481 11.96 -11.75 -13.29
C LEU A 481 12.76 -12.95 -12.78
N PHE A 482 14.08 -12.88 -12.98
CA PHE A 482 15.04 -13.66 -12.20
C PHE A 482 16.05 -12.71 -11.56
N GLU A 483 16.25 -12.81 -10.24
CA GLU A 483 17.13 -11.93 -9.47
C GLU A 483 18.01 -12.77 -8.56
N GLY A 484 19.33 -12.53 -8.58
CA GLY A 484 20.29 -13.11 -7.67
C GLY A 484 20.93 -12.01 -6.80
N ASN A 485 21.20 -12.35 -5.53
CA ASN A 485 21.91 -11.47 -4.62
C ASN A 485 23.10 -12.19 -3.97
N TYR A 486 24.21 -11.50 -3.82
CA TYR A 486 25.42 -12.01 -3.17
C TYR A 486 25.91 -11.05 -2.09
N ARG A 487 26.14 -11.56 -0.89
CA ARG A 487 26.64 -10.82 0.26
C ARG A 487 28.14 -11.08 0.42
N PHE A 488 28.91 -10.00 0.31
CA PHE A 488 30.34 -10.02 0.58
C PHE A 488 30.62 -9.71 2.05
N ASN A 489 31.91 -9.81 2.43
CA ASN A 489 32.34 -9.41 3.76
C ASN A 489 32.21 -7.89 3.97
N HIS A 490 32.24 -7.45 5.21
CA HIS A 490 32.23 -6.03 5.60
C HIS A 490 31.00 -5.24 5.13
N GLY A 491 29.85 -5.89 4.96
CA GLY A 491 28.57 -5.23 4.64
C GLY A 491 28.38 -4.84 3.17
N TRP A 492 29.21 -5.30 2.25
CA TRP A 492 28.98 -5.18 0.82
C TRP A 492 27.98 -6.21 0.31
N ALA A 493 27.17 -5.82 -0.65
CA ALA A 493 26.27 -6.74 -1.36
C ALA A 493 26.15 -6.31 -2.83
N MET A 494 25.90 -7.29 -3.69
CA MET A 494 25.59 -7.10 -5.10
C MET A 494 24.33 -7.86 -5.44
N LYS A 495 23.44 -7.22 -6.22
CA LYS A 495 22.18 -7.80 -6.68
C LYS A 495 22.07 -7.58 -8.17
N GLY A 496 21.87 -8.64 -8.94
CA GLY A 496 21.62 -8.62 -10.37
C GLY A 496 20.25 -9.19 -10.69
N GLY A 497 19.50 -8.52 -11.58
CA GLY A 497 18.19 -8.95 -12.00
C GLY A 497 18.04 -8.88 -13.52
N TYR A 498 17.34 -9.85 -14.09
CA TYR A 498 16.92 -9.88 -15.49
C TYR A 498 15.41 -10.05 -15.56
N GLY A 499 14.76 -9.16 -16.31
CA GLY A 499 13.31 -9.16 -16.47
C GLY A 499 12.89 -9.10 -17.93
N MET A 500 11.70 -9.59 -18.21
CA MET A 500 11.07 -9.54 -19.54
C MET A 500 9.56 -9.36 -19.42
N ASP A 501 8.98 -8.64 -20.39
CA ASP A 501 7.54 -8.61 -20.65
C ASP A 501 7.27 -9.05 -22.09
N PHE A 502 6.23 -9.85 -22.25
CA PHE A 502 5.71 -10.30 -23.53
C PHE A 502 4.21 -10.01 -23.58
N GLY A 503 3.82 -8.94 -24.25
CA GLY A 503 2.42 -8.52 -24.29
C GLY A 503 2.15 -7.54 -25.43
N SER A 504 0.89 -7.15 -25.57
CA SER A 504 0.50 -6.07 -26.48
C SER A 504 0.89 -4.70 -25.93
N ASN A 505 0.96 -3.68 -26.78
CA ASN A 505 1.23 -2.30 -26.35
C ASN A 505 0.13 -1.72 -25.45
N GLN A 506 -1.12 -2.21 -25.55
CA GLN A 506 -2.19 -1.85 -24.63
C GLN A 506 -1.96 -2.38 -23.20
N MET A 507 -1.12 -3.41 -23.05
CA MET A 507 -0.67 -3.92 -21.75
C MET A 507 0.68 -3.28 -21.40
N LEU A 508 1.78 -4.01 -21.58
CA LEU A 508 3.12 -3.56 -21.24
C LEU A 508 4.07 -3.53 -22.45
N GLY A 509 3.67 -4.14 -23.57
CA GLY A 509 4.51 -4.30 -24.75
C GLY A 509 5.51 -5.45 -24.62
N HIS A 510 6.57 -5.38 -25.44
CA HIS A 510 7.68 -6.32 -25.41
C HIS A 510 8.92 -5.62 -24.85
N ASN A 511 9.31 -6.00 -23.64
CA ASN A 511 10.45 -5.41 -22.94
C ASN A 511 11.41 -6.51 -22.49
N ALA A 512 12.70 -6.19 -22.44
CA ALA A 512 13.71 -7.03 -21.80
C ALA A 512 14.76 -6.13 -21.16
N GLY A 513 15.17 -6.42 -19.93
CA GLY A 513 16.10 -5.55 -19.23
C GLY A 513 16.93 -6.26 -18.18
N PHE A 514 18.06 -5.66 -17.88
CA PHE A 514 18.98 -6.08 -16.82
C PHE A 514 19.21 -4.93 -15.84
N GLN A 515 19.28 -5.26 -14.56
CA GLN A 515 19.53 -4.30 -13.49
C GLN A 515 20.62 -4.83 -12.56
N LEU A 516 21.59 -3.97 -12.22
CA LEU A 516 22.65 -4.27 -11.28
C LEU A 516 22.63 -3.25 -10.15
N THR A 517 22.67 -3.74 -8.92
CA THR A 517 22.73 -2.92 -7.71
C THR A 517 23.94 -3.34 -6.88
N VAL A 518 24.74 -2.39 -6.46
CA VAL A 518 25.83 -2.57 -5.50
C VAL A 518 25.52 -1.74 -4.27
N SER A 519 25.64 -2.32 -3.09
CA SER A 519 25.33 -1.64 -1.85
C SER A 519 26.37 -1.89 -0.77
N LYS A 520 26.51 -0.92 0.11
CA LYS A 520 27.34 -0.96 1.34
C LYS A 520 26.49 -0.53 2.52
N LYS A 521 26.45 -1.34 3.56
CA LYS A 521 25.81 -1.00 4.83
C LYS A 521 26.75 -1.15 6.02
N GLY A 522 26.49 -0.39 7.06
CA GLY A 522 27.25 -0.46 8.32
C GLY A 522 26.62 0.40 9.40
N ASN A 523 27.25 0.46 10.55
CA ASN A 523 26.83 1.26 11.70
C ASN A 523 27.74 2.50 11.83
N LEU A 524 27.14 3.66 12.08
CA LEU A 524 27.84 4.93 12.36
C LEU A 524 28.05 5.13 13.86
N GLY A 525 27.19 4.59 14.72
CA GLY A 525 27.25 4.74 16.16
C GLY A 525 28.32 3.84 16.82
N LYS A 526 28.82 4.27 17.97
CA LYS A 526 29.74 3.46 18.79
C LYS A 526 29.02 2.16 19.20
N LYS A 527 29.65 1.00 18.94
CA LYS A 527 29.21 -0.25 19.59
C LYS A 527 29.39 -0.05 21.11
N LYS A 528 28.33 -0.31 21.90
CA LYS A 528 28.53 -0.57 23.33
C LYS A 528 29.59 -1.68 23.45
N SER A 529 30.73 -1.40 24.06
CA SER A 529 31.59 -2.47 24.49
C SER A 529 30.77 -3.35 25.44
N SER A 530 30.54 -4.57 25.07
CA SER A 530 30.01 -5.57 26.00
C SER A 530 30.98 -5.58 27.18
N ALA A 531 30.55 -5.02 28.30
CA ALA A 531 31.29 -5.20 29.56
C ALA A 531 31.40 -6.72 29.75
N ARG A 532 32.64 -7.23 29.67
CA ARG A 532 32.96 -8.58 30.07
C ARG A 532 32.42 -8.71 31.49
N GLN A 533 31.37 -9.50 31.66
CA GLN A 533 31.09 -10.08 32.97
C GLN A 533 32.29 -10.95 33.32
N GLY A 534 33.16 -10.38 34.13
CA GLY A 534 34.23 -11.12 34.75
C GLY A 534 33.63 -12.19 35.66
N VAL A 535 33.89 -13.41 35.29
CA VAL A 535 33.75 -14.57 36.15
C VAL A 535 34.71 -14.34 37.33
N MET A 536 34.18 -14.23 38.54
CA MET A 536 34.80 -14.66 39.79
C MET A 536 33.85 -15.63 40.47
#